data_6062d2960dbc32ed8b8fbbbd702049fa
#
_entry.id   6062d2960dbc32ed8b8fbbbd702049fa
#
_cell.length_a   1.000
_cell.length_b   1.000
_cell.length_c   1.000
_cell.angle_alpha   90.00
_cell.angle_beta   90.00
_cell.angle_gamma   90.00
#
_symmetry.space_group_name_H-M   'P 1'
#
loop_
_entity.id
_entity.type
_entity.pdbx_description
1 polymer ?
#
loop_
_entity_poly.entity_id
_entity_poly.type
_entity_poly.pdbx_seq_one_letter_code
_entity_poly.pdbx_strand_id
1 'polypeptide(L)'
;MAQQNGDARFDARRKQIVDGLMKCMQTKPYQKISIKEIAQAAGLSHGLLHYYFSSKDEILYELVRATMQDYLSSVKTLSERLDRGESASGNFFDNLTELAHLYFRDEKRSYFPPYCFIWMMSNYDETLRSIVREAYQEYRRILTDTIRRHSPETVDAEAAASILIPFFEGIVASANTYEQSVAQIEQITAHLSEILGAYVQCRQNGHSGDSQEEISSCEG
;
A
#
# COMPACT_ATOMS: atom_id res chain seq x y z
N MET A 1 24.73 15.55 21.28
CA MET A 1 25.20 14.21 20.87
C MET A 1 24.75 13.06 21.79
N ALA A 2 24.84 13.14 23.12
CA ALA A 2 24.40 12.05 24.01
C ALA A 2 22.88 11.80 23.98
N GLN A 3 22.06 12.84 23.90
CA GLN A 3 20.60 12.78 23.89
C GLN A 3 20.08 12.16 22.57
N GLN A 4 20.60 12.56 21.42
CA GLN A 4 20.26 11.96 20.10
C GLN A 4 20.60 10.46 20.01
N ASN A 5 21.68 10.03 20.68
CA ASN A 5 22.07 8.62 20.75
C ASN A 5 21.16 7.80 21.68
N GLY A 6 20.57 8.44 22.71
CA GLY A 6 19.57 7.85 23.59
C GLY A 6 18.24 7.60 22.87
N ASP A 7 17.77 8.62 22.13
CA ASP A 7 16.50 8.56 21.39
C ASP A 7 16.57 7.53 20.26
N ALA A 8 17.65 7.51 19.46
CA ALA A 8 17.84 6.52 18.40
C ALA A 8 17.89 5.08 18.94
N ARG A 9 18.46 4.86 20.13
CA ARG A 9 18.50 3.55 20.77
C ARG A 9 17.14 3.15 21.35
N PHE A 10 16.37 4.10 21.83
CA PHE A 10 15.00 3.89 22.31
C PHE A 10 14.11 3.47 21.13
N ASP A 11 14.15 4.19 20.01
CA ASP A 11 13.37 3.90 18.81
C ASP A 11 13.75 2.55 18.18
N ALA A 12 15.04 2.21 18.14
CA ALA A 12 15.50 0.90 17.68
C ALA A 12 14.94 -0.25 18.52
N ARG A 13 14.79 -0.06 19.83
CA ARG A 13 14.18 -1.07 20.71
C ARG A 13 12.67 -1.17 20.54
N ARG A 14 11.96 -0.05 20.36
CA ARG A 14 10.53 -0.06 20.01
C ARG A 14 10.31 -0.81 18.71
N LYS A 15 11.09 -0.50 17.68
CA LYS A 15 11.04 -1.23 16.40
C LYS A 15 11.28 -2.74 16.57
N GLN A 16 12.26 -3.15 17.35
CA GLN A 16 12.55 -4.56 17.64
C GLN A 16 11.35 -5.29 18.28
N ILE A 17 10.59 -4.62 19.14
CA ILE A 17 9.39 -5.17 19.78
C ILE A 17 8.24 -5.28 18.77
N VAL A 18 8.05 -4.27 17.93
CA VAL A 18 7.06 -4.25 16.84
C VAL A 18 7.33 -5.38 15.84
N ASP A 19 8.59 -5.57 15.43
CA ASP A 19 9.01 -6.67 14.58
C ASP A 19 8.75 -8.04 15.25
N GLY A 20 8.89 -8.12 16.58
CA GLY A 20 8.54 -9.30 17.38
C GLY A 20 7.05 -9.63 17.33
N LEU A 21 6.17 -8.63 17.45
CA LEU A 21 4.73 -8.82 17.26
C LEU A 21 4.41 -9.28 15.84
N MET A 22 4.99 -8.64 14.82
CA MET A 22 4.82 -9.04 13.42
C MET A 22 5.16 -10.51 13.21
N LYS A 23 6.31 -10.98 13.72
CA LYS A 23 6.70 -12.40 13.64
C LYS A 23 5.69 -13.34 14.28
N CYS A 24 5.16 -12.96 15.45
CA CYS A 24 4.13 -13.76 16.10
C CYS A 24 2.84 -13.84 15.26
N MET A 25 2.42 -12.73 14.66
CA MET A 25 1.20 -12.64 13.84
C MET A 25 1.28 -13.41 12.53
N GLN A 26 2.46 -13.78 12.06
CA GLN A 26 2.61 -14.66 10.88
C GLN A 26 2.14 -16.10 11.16
N THR A 27 2.12 -16.51 12.41
CA THR A 27 1.82 -17.89 12.81
C THR A 27 0.60 -18.06 13.71
N LYS A 28 0.13 -16.94 14.31
CA LYS A 28 -0.97 -16.95 15.29
C LYS A 28 -1.86 -15.71 15.11
N PRO A 29 -3.19 -15.86 15.35
CA PRO A 29 -4.09 -14.73 15.49
C PRO A 29 -3.65 -13.82 16.65
N TYR A 30 -3.75 -12.51 16.48
CA TYR A 30 -3.35 -11.49 17.46
C TYR A 30 -3.89 -11.78 18.88
N GLN A 31 -5.16 -12.17 18.99
CA GLN A 31 -5.81 -12.44 20.27
C GLN A 31 -5.13 -13.55 21.08
N LYS A 32 -4.49 -14.51 20.42
CA LYS A 32 -3.76 -15.64 21.03
C LYS A 32 -2.30 -15.36 21.32
N ILE A 33 -1.79 -14.17 20.97
CA ILE A 33 -0.41 -13.77 21.22
C ILE A 33 -0.33 -13.10 22.59
N SER A 34 0.58 -13.56 23.44
CA SER A 34 0.89 -12.95 24.74
C SER A 34 2.05 -11.96 24.64
N ILE A 35 2.10 -10.99 25.55
CA ILE A 35 3.23 -10.05 25.68
C ILE A 35 4.56 -10.80 25.89
N LYS A 36 4.52 -11.95 26.60
CA LYS A 36 5.70 -12.79 26.83
C LYS A 36 6.25 -13.36 25.52
N GLU A 37 5.38 -13.82 24.63
CA GLU A 37 5.78 -14.31 23.30
C GLU A 37 6.35 -13.20 22.43
N ILE A 38 5.77 -12.00 22.48
CA ILE A 38 6.32 -10.83 21.77
C ILE A 38 7.73 -10.51 22.29
N ALA A 39 7.92 -10.45 23.60
CA ALA A 39 9.24 -10.22 24.21
C ALA A 39 10.26 -11.26 23.77
N GLN A 40 9.87 -12.55 23.78
CA GLN A 40 10.72 -13.65 23.34
C GLN A 40 11.09 -13.52 21.85
N ALA A 41 10.12 -13.23 20.99
CA ALA A 41 10.33 -13.03 19.55
C ALA A 41 11.22 -11.82 19.25
N ALA A 42 11.16 -10.78 20.11
CA ALA A 42 12.02 -9.61 20.05
C ALA A 42 13.40 -9.83 20.71
N GLY A 43 13.67 -10.98 21.33
CA GLY A 43 14.92 -11.23 22.06
C GLY A 43 15.10 -10.37 23.30
N LEU A 44 14.00 -10.00 23.98
CA LEU A 44 13.98 -9.12 25.16
C LEU A 44 13.33 -9.83 26.36
N SER A 45 13.65 -9.35 27.58
CA SER A 45 12.93 -9.77 28.77
C SER A 45 11.53 -9.13 28.81
N HIS A 46 10.57 -9.82 29.43
CA HIS A 46 9.21 -9.31 29.64
C HIS A 46 9.17 -7.95 30.37
N GLY A 47 9.99 -7.79 31.39
CA GLY A 47 10.09 -6.51 32.14
C GLY A 47 10.64 -5.37 31.27
N LEU A 48 11.61 -5.67 30.39
CA LEU A 48 12.17 -4.66 29.50
C LEU A 48 11.14 -4.23 28.44
N LEU A 49 10.29 -5.14 27.95
CA LEU A 49 9.22 -4.77 27.02
C LEU A 49 8.27 -3.74 27.65
N HIS A 50 7.87 -3.93 28.89
CA HIS A 50 6.98 -3.00 29.60
C HIS A 50 7.58 -1.59 29.82
N TYR A 51 8.88 -1.45 29.75
CA TYR A 51 9.53 -0.14 29.77
C TYR A 51 9.26 0.65 28.47
N TYR A 52 9.07 -0.05 27.32
CA TYR A 52 8.86 0.57 26.01
C TYR A 52 7.38 0.70 25.62
N PHE A 53 6.53 -0.20 26.08
CA PHE A 53 5.11 -0.27 25.72
C PHE A 53 4.25 -0.58 26.95
N SER A 54 3.22 0.21 27.15
CA SER A 54 2.30 0.07 28.28
C SER A 54 1.31 -1.09 28.10
N SER A 55 1.00 -1.44 26.85
CA SER A 55 0.03 -2.48 26.50
C SER A 55 0.39 -3.21 25.20
N LYS A 56 -0.25 -4.36 24.98
CA LYS A 56 -0.15 -5.08 23.71
C LYS A 56 -0.78 -4.29 22.57
N ASP A 57 -1.85 -3.57 22.84
CA ASP A 57 -2.54 -2.75 21.83
C ASP A 57 -1.69 -1.56 21.38
N GLU A 58 -0.90 -0.96 22.29
CA GLU A 58 0.06 0.08 21.90
C GLU A 58 1.11 -0.45 20.91
N ILE A 59 1.59 -1.69 21.08
CA ILE A 59 2.50 -2.34 20.14
C ILE A 59 1.79 -2.56 18.78
N LEU A 60 0.51 -2.97 18.82
CA LEU A 60 -0.28 -3.15 17.61
C LEU A 60 -0.46 -1.83 16.85
N TYR A 61 -0.79 -0.74 17.55
CA TYR A 61 -0.94 0.58 16.92
C TYR A 61 0.35 1.05 16.25
N GLU A 62 1.49 0.82 16.88
CA GLU A 62 2.79 1.14 16.30
C GLU A 62 3.10 0.26 15.08
N LEU A 63 2.77 -1.04 15.15
CA LEU A 63 2.88 -1.94 14.00
C LEU A 63 2.05 -1.46 12.82
N VAL A 64 0.81 -1.04 13.08
CA VAL A 64 -0.09 -0.54 12.01
C VAL A 64 0.47 0.72 11.39
N ARG A 65 0.97 1.68 12.20
CA ARG A 65 1.63 2.88 11.67
C ARG A 65 2.82 2.54 10.78
N ALA A 66 3.70 1.64 11.24
CA ALA A 66 4.86 1.21 10.45
C ALA A 66 4.43 0.55 9.13
N THR A 67 3.43 -0.33 9.17
CA THR A 67 2.89 -0.97 7.96
C THR A 67 2.32 0.04 6.97
N MET A 68 1.54 1.01 7.44
CA MET A 68 0.97 2.06 6.59
C MET A 68 2.07 2.95 5.99
N GLN A 69 3.12 3.26 6.75
CA GLN A 69 4.28 4.00 6.23
C GLN A 69 5.01 3.26 5.10
N ASP A 70 5.14 1.93 5.20
CA ASP A 70 5.72 1.11 4.13
C ASP A 70 4.89 1.19 2.84
N TYR A 71 3.56 1.18 2.95
CA TYR A 71 2.66 1.36 1.80
C TYR A 71 2.83 2.74 1.16
N LEU A 72 2.81 3.80 1.96
CA LEU A 72 3.02 5.16 1.48
C LEU A 72 4.38 5.32 0.81
N SER A 73 5.42 4.72 1.37
CA SER A 73 6.77 4.71 0.80
C SER A 73 6.80 4.05 -0.59
N SER A 74 6.07 2.96 -0.79
CA SER A 74 6.03 2.25 -2.08
C SER A 74 5.42 3.13 -3.19
N VAL A 75 4.27 3.76 -2.94
CA VAL A 75 3.65 4.62 -3.95
C VAL A 75 4.44 5.91 -4.20
N LYS A 76 5.09 6.48 -3.17
CA LYS A 76 6.02 7.61 -3.33
C LYS A 76 7.20 7.25 -4.22
N THR A 77 7.78 6.08 -4.00
CA THR A 77 8.91 5.59 -4.81
C THR A 77 8.51 5.49 -6.29
N LEU A 78 7.33 4.93 -6.60
CA LEU A 78 6.84 4.88 -7.98
C LEU A 78 6.64 6.28 -8.56
N SER A 79 5.97 7.16 -7.81
CA SER A 79 5.75 8.56 -8.23
C SER A 79 7.06 9.27 -8.58
N GLU A 80 8.07 9.18 -7.71
CA GLU A 80 9.37 9.79 -7.91
C GLU A 80 10.13 9.20 -9.11
N ARG A 81 10.00 7.91 -9.38
CA ARG A 81 10.62 7.26 -10.55
C ARG A 81 9.97 7.70 -11.85
N LEU A 82 8.64 7.83 -11.87
CA LEU A 82 7.91 8.40 -13.00
C LEU A 82 8.32 9.86 -13.25
N ASP A 83 8.38 10.67 -12.18
CA ASP A 83 8.80 12.09 -12.28
C ASP A 83 10.23 12.26 -12.83
N ARG A 84 11.13 11.28 -12.59
CA ARG A 84 12.50 11.28 -13.13
C ARG A 84 12.63 10.62 -14.51
N GLY A 85 11.55 10.08 -15.07
CA GLY A 85 11.59 9.35 -16.34
C GLY A 85 12.36 8.01 -16.26
N GLU A 86 12.44 7.41 -15.09
CA GLU A 86 13.18 6.15 -14.84
C GLU A 86 12.33 4.89 -15.04
N SER A 87 11.10 5.04 -15.52
CA SER A 87 10.20 3.92 -15.80
C SER A 87 10.21 3.54 -17.29
N ALA A 88 9.75 2.33 -17.60
CA ALA A 88 9.70 1.80 -18.97
C ALA A 88 8.76 2.62 -19.88
N SER A 89 7.77 3.30 -19.32
CA SER A 89 6.82 4.19 -20.01
C SER A 89 6.54 5.41 -19.15
N GLY A 90 6.33 6.56 -19.77
CA GLY A 90 5.89 7.78 -19.09
C GLY A 90 4.43 7.75 -18.63
N ASN A 91 3.64 6.76 -19.04
CA ASN A 91 2.25 6.59 -18.64
C ASN A 91 2.14 5.80 -17.35
N PHE A 92 1.34 6.29 -16.41
CA PHE A 92 1.11 5.64 -15.11
C PHE A 92 0.60 4.20 -15.26
N PHE A 93 -0.38 3.96 -16.14
CA PHE A 93 -1.01 2.64 -16.25
C PHE A 93 -0.07 1.56 -16.78
N ASP A 94 0.90 1.92 -17.62
CA ASP A 94 1.90 0.99 -18.13
C ASP A 94 2.88 0.52 -17.02
N ASN A 95 2.87 1.22 -15.88
CA ASN A 95 3.74 0.94 -14.74
C ASN A 95 3.01 0.26 -13.56
N LEU A 96 1.77 -0.22 -13.74
CA LEU A 96 1.03 -0.92 -12.69
C LEU A 96 1.72 -2.20 -12.23
N THR A 97 2.39 -2.92 -13.14
CA THR A 97 3.19 -4.11 -12.79
C THR A 97 4.34 -3.73 -11.85
N GLU A 98 4.97 -2.57 -12.07
CA GLU A 98 6.01 -2.07 -11.16
C GLU A 98 5.44 -1.75 -9.78
N LEU A 99 4.25 -1.14 -9.70
CA LEU A 99 3.55 -0.93 -8.45
C LEU A 99 3.27 -2.26 -7.75
N ALA A 100 2.83 -3.28 -8.50
CA ALA A 100 2.63 -4.63 -7.97
C ALA A 100 3.94 -5.22 -7.40
N HIS A 101 5.06 -5.08 -8.09
CA HIS A 101 6.36 -5.52 -7.57
C HIS A 101 6.73 -4.86 -6.24
N LEU A 102 6.42 -3.59 -6.05
CA LEU A 102 6.67 -2.89 -4.79
C LEU A 102 5.82 -3.44 -3.63
N TYR A 103 4.60 -3.92 -3.92
CA TYR A 103 3.67 -4.46 -2.94
C TYR A 103 3.89 -5.95 -2.65
N PHE A 104 4.16 -6.75 -3.69
CA PHE A 104 4.07 -8.22 -3.64
C PHE A 104 5.42 -8.94 -3.67
N ARG A 105 6.52 -8.27 -3.31
CA ARG A 105 7.82 -8.94 -3.16
C ARG A 105 7.70 -10.13 -2.22
N ASP A 106 8.39 -11.23 -2.54
CA ASP A 106 8.37 -12.45 -1.73
C ASP A 106 8.67 -12.19 -0.25
N GLU A 107 9.57 -11.25 0.02
CA GLU A 107 9.91 -10.80 1.38
C GLU A 107 8.71 -10.20 2.14
N LYS A 108 7.73 -9.62 1.43
CA LYS A 108 6.53 -8.99 2.03
C LYS A 108 5.34 -9.94 2.16
N ARG A 109 5.36 -11.12 1.54
CA ARG A 109 4.22 -12.06 1.61
C ARG A 109 3.89 -12.51 3.03
N SER A 110 4.90 -12.61 3.88
CA SER A 110 4.72 -12.95 5.30
C SER A 110 3.92 -11.89 6.08
N TYR A 111 3.73 -10.68 5.52
CA TYR A 111 2.95 -9.61 6.12
C TYR A 111 1.46 -9.66 5.75
N PHE A 112 1.04 -10.48 4.78
CA PHE A 112 -0.36 -10.53 4.33
C PHE A 112 -1.35 -10.95 5.43
N PRO A 113 -1.12 -12.02 6.23
CA PRO A 113 -2.04 -12.35 7.29
C PRO A 113 -2.18 -11.26 8.37
N PRO A 114 -1.10 -10.63 8.87
CA PRO A 114 -1.20 -9.46 9.74
C PRO A 114 -1.97 -8.30 9.11
N TYR A 115 -1.75 -8.03 7.83
CA TYR A 115 -2.43 -6.97 7.10
C TYR A 115 -3.94 -7.15 7.03
N CYS A 116 -4.41 -8.33 6.62
CA CYS A 116 -5.83 -8.67 6.61
C CYS A 116 -6.47 -8.53 8.01
N PHE A 117 -5.73 -8.91 9.06
CA PHE A 117 -6.15 -8.73 10.43
C PHE A 117 -6.32 -7.24 10.80
N ILE A 118 -5.36 -6.38 10.45
CA ILE A 118 -5.42 -4.93 10.67
C ILE A 118 -6.68 -4.33 10.04
N TRP A 119 -6.95 -4.70 8.79
CA TRP A 119 -8.13 -4.27 8.05
C TRP A 119 -9.42 -4.66 8.75
N MET A 120 -9.54 -5.91 9.15
CA MET A 120 -10.71 -6.41 9.86
C MET A 120 -10.89 -5.69 11.21
N MET A 121 -9.82 -5.54 11.98
CA MET A 121 -9.86 -4.93 13.32
C MET A 121 -10.15 -3.44 13.28
N SER A 122 -9.76 -2.71 12.24
CA SER A 122 -10.05 -1.30 12.09
C SER A 122 -11.56 -0.99 12.04
N ASN A 123 -12.41 -2.01 11.75
CA ASN A 123 -13.87 -1.84 11.83
C ASN A 123 -14.40 -1.81 13.28
N TYR A 124 -13.64 -2.32 14.24
CA TYR A 124 -14.06 -2.48 15.63
C TYR A 124 -13.24 -1.65 16.62
N ASP A 125 -12.10 -1.10 16.20
CA ASP A 125 -11.19 -0.28 17.02
C ASP A 125 -11.03 1.11 16.39
N GLU A 126 -11.48 2.15 17.12
CA GLU A 126 -11.46 3.53 16.61
C GLU A 126 -10.03 4.08 16.44
N THR A 127 -9.10 3.68 17.28
CA THR A 127 -7.68 4.09 17.16
C THR A 127 -7.06 3.50 15.90
N LEU A 128 -7.26 2.20 15.66
CA LEU A 128 -6.83 1.56 14.42
C LEU A 128 -7.49 2.19 13.21
N ARG A 129 -8.79 2.44 13.29
CA ARG A 129 -9.57 3.09 12.21
C ARG A 129 -9.00 4.45 11.84
N SER A 130 -8.65 5.28 12.84
CA SER A 130 -8.05 6.59 12.60
C SER A 130 -6.71 6.48 11.90
N ILE A 131 -5.80 5.61 12.39
CA ILE A 131 -4.48 5.39 11.80
C ILE A 131 -4.60 4.94 10.34
N VAL A 132 -5.44 3.95 10.08
CA VAL A 132 -5.66 3.42 8.73
C VAL A 132 -6.27 4.49 7.83
N ARG A 133 -7.31 5.20 8.29
CA ARG A 133 -7.98 6.26 7.52
C ARG A 133 -7.03 7.38 7.10
N GLU A 134 -6.21 7.88 8.03
CA GLU A 134 -5.23 8.92 7.75
C GLU A 134 -4.21 8.46 6.68
N ALA A 135 -3.70 7.25 6.81
CA ALA A 135 -2.78 6.68 5.83
C ALA A 135 -3.42 6.53 4.45
N TYR A 136 -4.68 6.06 4.38
CA TYR A 136 -5.41 5.92 3.13
C TYR A 136 -5.74 7.25 2.45
N GLN A 137 -6.03 8.29 3.22
CA GLN A 137 -6.23 9.64 2.67
C GLN A 137 -4.96 10.14 2.00
N GLU A 138 -3.81 9.98 2.64
CA GLU A 138 -2.51 10.37 2.06
C GLU A 138 -2.13 9.48 0.85
N TYR A 139 -2.36 8.17 0.94
CA TYR A 139 -2.13 7.24 -0.16
C TYR A 139 -2.96 7.62 -1.40
N ARG A 140 -4.26 7.86 -1.20
CA ARG A 140 -5.17 8.28 -2.27
C ARG A 140 -4.70 9.59 -2.90
N ARG A 141 -4.30 10.58 -2.08
CA ARG A 141 -3.79 11.85 -2.56
C ARG A 141 -2.57 11.67 -3.46
N ILE A 142 -1.56 10.93 -3.00
CA ILE A 142 -0.34 10.69 -3.76
C ILE A 142 -0.65 9.94 -5.06
N LEU A 143 -1.47 8.91 -5.01
CA LEU A 143 -1.84 8.11 -6.18
C LEU A 143 -2.60 8.96 -7.20
N THR A 144 -3.62 9.72 -6.78
CA THR A 144 -4.38 10.63 -7.63
C THR A 144 -3.47 11.66 -8.32
N ASP A 145 -2.58 12.30 -7.55
CA ASP A 145 -1.64 13.28 -8.10
C ASP A 145 -0.65 12.66 -9.08
N THR A 146 -0.20 11.43 -8.81
CA THR A 146 0.68 10.69 -9.73
C THR A 146 -0.04 10.33 -11.02
N ILE A 147 -1.25 9.80 -10.94
CA ILE A 147 -2.07 9.49 -12.12
C ILE A 147 -2.29 10.76 -12.95
N ARG A 148 -2.67 11.87 -12.32
CA ARG A 148 -2.92 13.15 -13.01
C ARG A 148 -1.71 13.68 -13.76
N ARG A 149 -0.49 13.51 -13.22
CA ARG A 149 0.74 13.95 -13.90
C ARG A 149 1.19 13.03 -15.02
N HIS A 150 0.92 11.73 -14.90
CA HIS A 150 1.47 10.70 -15.78
C HIS A 150 0.42 9.93 -16.56
N SER A 151 -0.75 10.53 -16.76
CA SER A 151 -1.81 9.98 -17.61
C SER A 151 -2.41 11.08 -18.48
N PRO A 152 -3.05 10.73 -19.62
CA PRO A 152 -3.76 11.70 -20.45
C PRO A 152 -4.85 12.47 -19.66
N GLU A 153 -5.12 13.71 -20.05
CA GLU A 153 -6.15 14.56 -19.42
C GLU A 153 -7.56 13.95 -19.47
N THR A 154 -7.81 13.03 -20.39
CA THR A 154 -9.08 12.29 -20.50
C THR A 154 -9.31 11.29 -19.37
N VAL A 155 -8.31 11.03 -18.55
CA VAL A 155 -8.39 10.12 -17.40
C VAL A 155 -8.87 10.86 -16.16
N ASP A 156 -9.98 10.41 -15.58
CA ASP A 156 -10.38 10.83 -14.24
C ASP A 156 -9.46 10.16 -13.19
N ALA A 157 -8.46 10.91 -12.73
CA ALA A 157 -7.46 10.43 -11.78
C ALA A 157 -8.04 10.01 -10.42
N GLU A 158 -9.12 10.67 -9.96
CA GLU A 158 -9.78 10.32 -8.70
C GLU A 158 -10.57 9.03 -8.82
N ALA A 159 -11.30 8.85 -9.92
CA ALA A 159 -12.00 7.60 -10.20
C ALA A 159 -11.01 6.45 -10.34
N ALA A 160 -9.91 6.64 -11.08
CA ALA A 160 -8.86 5.64 -11.25
C ALA A 160 -8.22 5.24 -9.91
N ALA A 161 -7.84 6.18 -9.07
CA ALA A 161 -7.31 5.89 -7.73
C ALA A 161 -8.32 5.15 -6.86
N SER A 162 -9.60 5.48 -6.95
CA SER A 162 -10.69 4.83 -6.21
C SER A 162 -10.94 3.38 -6.62
N ILE A 163 -10.55 3.00 -7.84
CA ILE A 163 -10.62 1.62 -8.34
C ILE A 163 -9.34 0.85 -8.00
N LEU A 164 -8.18 1.46 -8.23
CA LEU A 164 -6.88 0.80 -8.07
C LEU A 164 -6.59 0.43 -6.61
N ILE A 165 -6.92 1.31 -5.66
CA ILE A 165 -6.68 1.05 -4.24
C ILE A 165 -7.40 -0.25 -3.79
N PRO A 166 -8.73 -0.38 -3.90
CA PRO A 166 -9.42 -1.61 -3.53
C PRO A 166 -9.00 -2.85 -4.36
N PHE A 167 -8.56 -2.65 -5.60
CA PHE A 167 -8.05 -3.74 -6.43
C PHE A 167 -6.78 -4.36 -5.82
N PHE A 168 -5.77 -3.56 -5.51
CA PHE A 168 -4.54 -4.06 -4.88
C PHE A 168 -4.80 -4.63 -3.50
N GLU A 169 -5.67 -4.01 -2.71
CA GLU A 169 -6.13 -4.52 -1.43
C GLU A 169 -6.77 -5.90 -1.54
N GLY A 170 -7.64 -6.09 -2.53
CA GLY A 170 -8.27 -7.37 -2.81
C GLY A 170 -7.26 -8.47 -3.15
N ILE A 171 -6.22 -8.15 -3.92
CA ILE A 171 -5.14 -9.09 -4.21
C ILE A 171 -4.38 -9.45 -2.92
N VAL A 172 -3.99 -8.46 -2.10
CA VAL A 172 -3.32 -8.72 -0.81
C VAL A 172 -4.17 -9.63 0.08
N ALA A 173 -5.48 -9.36 0.17
CA ALA A 173 -6.38 -10.12 1.01
C ALA A 173 -6.55 -11.57 0.54
N SER A 174 -6.54 -11.80 -0.78
CA SER A 174 -6.84 -13.10 -1.39
C SER A 174 -5.61 -13.95 -1.74
N ALA A 175 -4.45 -13.33 -1.90
CA ALA A 175 -3.24 -13.97 -2.42
C ALA A 175 -2.82 -15.23 -1.63
N ASN A 176 -2.89 -15.19 -0.30
CA ASN A 176 -2.59 -16.35 0.54
C ASN A 176 -3.70 -17.41 0.50
N THR A 177 -4.97 -16.99 0.44
CA THR A 177 -6.11 -17.91 0.40
C THR A 177 -6.14 -18.69 -0.92
N TYR A 178 -5.80 -18.04 -2.01
CA TYR A 178 -5.76 -18.66 -3.35
C TYR A 178 -4.38 -19.21 -3.72
N GLU A 179 -3.41 -19.16 -2.79
CA GLU A 179 -2.03 -19.64 -3.00
C GLU A 179 -1.38 -19.05 -4.26
N GLN A 180 -1.74 -17.80 -4.60
CA GLN A 180 -1.21 -17.13 -5.78
C GLN A 180 0.29 -16.89 -5.66
N SER A 181 1.03 -17.26 -6.70
CA SER A 181 2.45 -16.91 -6.82
C SER A 181 2.63 -15.44 -7.19
N VAL A 182 3.83 -14.89 -6.95
CA VAL A 182 4.17 -13.53 -7.41
C VAL A 182 3.97 -13.40 -8.92
N ALA A 183 4.40 -14.39 -9.71
CA ALA A 183 4.21 -14.40 -11.15
C ALA A 183 2.73 -14.34 -11.59
N GLN A 184 1.82 -14.98 -10.85
CA GLN A 184 0.38 -14.89 -11.15
C GLN A 184 -0.16 -13.49 -10.83
N ILE A 185 0.29 -12.87 -9.74
CA ILE A 185 -0.09 -11.50 -9.38
C ILE A 185 0.40 -10.50 -10.44
N GLU A 186 1.64 -10.66 -10.90
CA GLU A 186 2.21 -9.87 -12.00
C GLU A 186 1.39 -10.01 -13.28
N GLN A 187 0.98 -11.22 -13.62
CA GLN A 187 0.13 -11.50 -14.79
C GLN A 187 -1.24 -10.80 -14.67
N ILE A 188 -1.90 -10.88 -13.51
CA ILE A 188 -3.16 -10.18 -13.23
C ILE A 188 -2.98 -8.67 -13.39
N THR A 189 -1.89 -8.12 -12.89
CA THR A 189 -1.59 -6.69 -12.96
C THR A 189 -1.26 -6.25 -14.38
N ALA A 190 -0.55 -7.07 -15.16
CA ALA A 190 -0.29 -6.81 -16.58
C ALA A 190 -1.60 -6.76 -17.39
N HIS A 191 -2.51 -7.70 -17.18
CA HIS A 191 -3.83 -7.67 -17.84
C HIS A 191 -4.66 -6.44 -17.41
N LEU A 192 -4.60 -6.03 -16.14
CA LEU A 192 -5.25 -4.78 -15.73
C LEU A 192 -4.66 -3.58 -16.47
N SER A 193 -3.33 -3.52 -16.61
CA SER A 193 -2.63 -2.48 -17.36
C SER A 193 -3.11 -2.42 -18.81
N GLU A 194 -3.21 -3.56 -19.50
CA GLU A 194 -3.73 -3.66 -20.86
C GLU A 194 -5.18 -3.15 -20.98
N ILE A 195 -6.06 -3.57 -20.07
CA ILE A 195 -7.48 -3.15 -20.05
C ILE A 195 -7.58 -1.63 -19.85
N LEU A 196 -6.85 -1.07 -18.91
CA LEU A 196 -6.85 0.35 -18.61
C LEU A 196 -6.21 1.16 -19.75
N GLY A 197 -5.13 0.67 -20.35
CA GLY A 197 -4.50 1.27 -21.51
C GLY A 197 -5.45 1.33 -22.71
N ALA A 198 -6.15 0.25 -23.03
CA ALA A 198 -7.16 0.21 -24.06
C ALA A 198 -8.34 1.18 -23.80
N TYR A 199 -8.80 1.26 -22.56
CA TYR A 199 -9.84 2.22 -22.16
C TYR A 199 -9.40 3.67 -22.38
N VAL A 200 -8.18 4.02 -21.98
CA VAL A 200 -7.61 5.36 -22.16
C VAL A 200 -7.51 5.72 -23.65
N GLN A 201 -7.00 4.81 -24.49
CA GLN A 201 -6.91 5.02 -25.95
C GLN A 201 -8.29 5.23 -26.60
N CYS A 202 -9.28 4.44 -26.19
CA CYS A 202 -10.64 4.56 -26.69
C CYS A 202 -11.26 5.93 -26.37
N ARG A 203 -11.01 6.45 -25.17
CA ARG A 203 -11.46 7.78 -24.75
C ARG A 203 -10.76 8.91 -25.53
N GLN A 204 -9.48 8.79 -25.81
CA GLN A 204 -8.73 9.76 -26.62
C GLN A 204 -9.26 9.84 -28.05
N ASN A 205 -9.52 8.69 -28.68
CA ASN A 205 -10.03 8.62 -30.04
C ASN A 205 -11.47 9.13 -30.14
N GLY A 206 -12.33 8.91 -29.14
CA GLY A 206 -13.69 9.40 -29.09
C GLY A 206 -13.79 10.93 -29.04
N HIS A 207 -12.90 11.60 -28.28
CA HIS A 207 -12.83 13.06 -28.22
C HIS A 207 -12.31 13.71 -29.51
N SER A 208 -11.52 12.99 -30.31
CA SER A 208 -10.99 13.47 -31.58
C SER A 208 -12.05 13.36 -32.72
N GLY A 209 -13.05 12.50 -32.53
CA GLY A 209 -14.15 12.29 -33.51
C GLY A 209 -15.23 13.38 -33.46
N ASP A 210 -15.62 13.80 -32.24
CA ASP A 210 -16.66 14.81 -32.06
C ASP A 210 -16.25 16.21 -32.57
N SER A 211 -14.94 16.50 -32.65
CA SER A 211 -14.44 17.78 -33.15
C SER A 211 -14.47 17.92 -34.69
N GLN A 212 -14.68 16.83 -35.42
CA GLN A 212 -14.77 16.88 -36.90
C GLN A 212 -16.20 16.87 -37.47
N GLU A 213 -17.19 16.40 -36.69
CA GLU A 213 -18.58 16.40 -37.16
C GLU A 213 -19.29 17.75 -37.00
N GLU A 214 -18.89 18.60 -36.06
CA GLU A 214 -19.48 19.95 -35.91
C GLU A 214 -19.05 20.97 -36.96
N ILE A 215 -17.97 20.74 -37.69
CA ILE A 215 -17.49 21.68 -38.75
C ILE A 215 -18.16 21.41 -40.11
N SER A 216 -18.75 20.22 -40.30
CA SER A 216 -19.37 19.84 -41.58
C SER A 216 -20.85 20.24 -41.68
N SER A 217 -21.49 20.73 -40.61
CA SER A 217 -22.92 21.08 -40.63
C SER A 217 -23.21 22.57 -40.78
N CYS A 218 -22.19 23.43 -41.01
CA CYS A 218 -22.36 24.88 -41.19
C CYS A 218 -22.17 25.38 -42.65
N GLU A 219 -21.99 24.50 -43.62
CA GLU A 219 -21.97 24.87 -45.06
C GLU A 219 -22.99 24.05 -45.85
N GLY A 220 -24.27 24.46 -45.76
CA GLY A 220 -25.37 23.92 -46.55
C GLY A 220 -26.58 24.83 -46.50
#